data_d221171d721428ddf48d3730750adee9
#
_entry.id   d221171d721428ddf48d3730750adee9
#
_cell.length_a   1.000
_cell.length_b   1.000
_cell.length_c   1.000
_cell.angle_alpha   90.00
_cell.angle_beta   90.00
_cell.angle_gamma   90.00
#
_symmetry.space_group_name_H-M   'P 1'
#
loop_
_entity.id
_entity.type
_entity.pdbx_description
1 polymer ?
#
loop_
_entity_poly.entity_id
_entity_poly.type
_entity_poly.pdbx_seq_one_letter_code
_entity_poly.pdbx_strand_id
1 'polypeptide(L)'
;MQGVVTIMFSQILIKVLGLIYTLYLTNRQGFGDAGNAIYASGYQIYALLLTVSSIGVPNAISKLVSERLAVGDNKGANRIFKVALATFGCIGAVGTMLLFFGAHTIAYSWTQIPESELTLVALSPAIFFVSISSVFRGYFNGRRTLKVTARAQTLEQIFKTILTIAIVEVVAYVTSTSTEMMAAGANVATTLATFSSFAYLFMYYRLRRKEIG
;
A
#
# COMPACT_ATOMS: atom_id res chain seq x y z
N MET A 1 -22.66 12.24 -9.64
CA MET A 1 -22.44 13.04 -8.41
C MET A 1 -22.11 12.20 -7.17
N GLN A 2 -22.87 11.15 -6.87
CA GLN A 2 -22.63 10.31 -5.66
C GLN A 2 -21.21 9.73 -5.57
N GLY A 3 -20.63 9.31 -6.70
CA GLY A 3 -19.26 8.75 -6.71
C GLY A 3 -18.19 9.78 -6.35
N VAL A 4 -18.33 11.00 -6.82
CA VAL A 4 -17.40 12.10 -6.52
C VAL A 4 -17.44 12.47 -5.03
N VAL A 5 -18.65 12.57 -4.47
CA VAL A 5 -18.82 12.86 -3.03
C VAL A 5 -18.20 11.76 -2.18
N THR A 6 -18.40 10.49 -2.55
CA THR A 6 -17.80 9.35 -1.85
C THR A 6 -16.27 9.41 -1.86
N ILE A 7 -15.67 9.75 -3.00
CA ILE A 7 -14.22 9.88 -3.14
C ILE A 7 -13.70 11.04 -2.28
N MET A 8 -14.36 12.19 -2.33
CA MET A 8 -13.99 13.37 -1.52
C MET A 8 -14.04 13.05 -0.02
N PHE A 9 -15.12 12.41 0.43
CA PHE A 9 -15.26 12.00 1.82
C PHE A 9 -14.16 11.00 2.22
N SER A 10 -13.87 10.01 1.38
CA SER A 10 -12.78 9.05 1.61
C SER A 10 -11.43 9.74 1.74
N GLN A 11 -11.12 10.71 0.87
CA GLN A 11 -9.85 11.43 0.92
C GLN A 11 -9.71 12.25 2.20
N ILE A 12 -10.77 12.90 2.65
CA ILE A 12 -10.77 13.62 3.93
C ILE A 12 -10.54 12.66 5.09
N LEU A 13 -11.25 11.54 5.11
CA LEU A 13 -11.11 10.51 6.14
C LEU A 13 -9.69 9.94 6.19
N ILE A 14 -9.09 9.65 5.04
CA ILE A 14 -7.71 9.15 4.92
C ILE A 14 -6.72 10.17 5.52
N LYS A 15 -6.90 11.46 5.25
CA LYS A 15 -6.04 12.51 5.78
C LYS A 15 -6.20 12.67 7.29
N VAL A 16 -7.42 12.60 7.81
CA VAL A 16 -7.68 12.66 9.25
C VAL A 16 -7.05 11.47 9.96
N LEU A 17 -7.21 10.26 9.43
CA LEU A 17 -6.59 9.06 9.97
C LEU A 17 -5.06 9.11 9.90
N GLY A 18 -4.51 9.66 8.82
CA GLY A 18 -3.07 9.88 8.68
C GLY A 18 -2.53 10.87 9.73
N LEU A 19 -3.28 11.91 10.05
CA LEU A 19 -2.93 12.86 11.10
C LEU A 19 -2.93 12.19 12.48
N ILE A 20 -3.96 11.42 12.82
CA ILE A 20 -4.04 10.65 14.05
C ILE A 20 -2.84 9.69 14.18
N TYR A 21 -2.54 8.97 13.11
CA TYR A 21 -1.41 8.06 13.01
C TYR A 21 -0.07 8.77 13.27
N THR A 22 0.16 9.91 12.64
CA THR A 22 1.40 10.69 12.78
C THR A 22 1.53 11.25 14.19
N LEU A 23 0.45 11.82 14.75
CA LEU A 23 0.46 12.37 16.11
C LEU A 23 0.72 11.25 17.13
N TYR A 24 0.13 10.08 16.95
CA TYR A 24 0.36 8.94 17.83
C TYR A 24 1.84 8.55 17.83
N LEU A 25 2.44 8.33 16.65
CA LEU A 25 3.84 7.90 16.55
C LEU A 25 4.81 8.95 17.09
N THR A 26 4.58 10.23 16.78
CA THR A 26 5.47 11.31 17.22
C THR A 26 5.46 11.47 18.74
N ASN A 27 4.34 11.26 19.38
CA ASN A 27 4.19 11.45 20.83
C ASN A 27 4.34 10.15 21.62
N ARG A 28 4.55 9.00 20.97
CA ARG A 28 4.70 7.73 21.67
C ARG A 28 6.03 7.69 22.43
N GLN A 29 5.96 7.45 23.72
CA GLN A 29 7.13 7.29 24.56
C GLN A 29 8.00 6.11 24.08
N GLY A 30 9.31 6.34 23.95
CA GLY A 30 10.26 5.35 23.43
C GLY A 30 10.36 5.32 21.91
N PHE A 31 9.45 5.97 21.19
CA PHE A 31 9.52 6.12 19.73
C PHE A 31 10.12 7.47 19.34
N GLY A 32 9.38 8.56 19.55
CA GLY A 32 9.85 9.94 19.37
C GLY A 32 10.58 10.22 18.06
N ASP A 33 11.55 11.12 18.12
CA ASP A 33 12.32 11.53 16.94
C ASP A 33 13.22 10.42 16.39
N ALA A 34 13.84 9.62 17.29
CA ALA A 34 14.68 8.49 16.88
C ALA A 34 13.87 7.41 16.16
N GLY A 35 12.69 7.07 16.68
CA GLY A 35 11.78 6.13 16.05
C GLY A 35 11.27 6.63 14.71
N ASN A 36 10.92 7.91 14.62
CA ASN A 36 10.52 8.53 13.37
C ASN A 36 11.64 8.51 12.32
N ALA A 37 12.89 8.71 12.72
CA ALA A 37 14.04 8.65 11.82
C ALA A 37 14.22 7.24 11.23
N ILE A 38 14.12 6.20 12.04
CA ILE A 38 14.22 4.80 11.60
C ILE A 38 13.03 4.44 10.71
N TYR A 39 11.84 4.80 11.14
CA TYR A 39 10.60 4.57 10.37
C TYR A 39 10.66 5.28 9.01
N ALA A 40 11.01 6.57 9.01
CA ALA A 40 11.06 7.38 7.79
C ALA A 40 12.13 6.89 6.82
N SER A 41 13.27 6.42 7.29
CA SER A 41 14.35 5.88 6.46
C SER A 41 13.86 4.70 5.61
N GLY A 42 13.20 3.73 6.22
CA GLY A 42 12.62 2.60 5.49
C GLY A 42 11.44 3.02 4.62
N TYR A 43 10.57 3.86 5.16
CA TYR A 43 9.36 4.31 4.46
C TYR A 43 9.68 5.17 3.23
N GLN A 44 10.75 5.96 3.24
CA GLN A 44 11.15 6.75 2.06
C GLN A 44 11.51 5.87 0.86
N ILE A 45 12.23 4.78 1.09
CA ILE A 45 12.55 3.82 0.03
C ILE A 45 11.27 3.15 -0.48
N TYR A 46 10.39 2.75 0.43
CA TYR A 46 9.09 2.20 0.09
C TYR A 46 8.25 3.22 -0.70
N ALA A 47 8.22 4.48 -0.27
CA ALA A 47 7.47 5.54 -0.93
C ALA A 47 7.99 5.83 -2.35
N LEU A 48 9.31 5.74 -2.57
CA LEU A 48 9.90 5.88 -3.90
C LEU A 48 9.39 4.78 -4.84
N LEU A 49 9.44 3.53 -4.38
CA LEU A 49 8.93 2.40 -5.14
C LEU A 49 7.41 2.47 -5.34
N LEU A 50 6.69 2.96 -4.32
CA LEU A 50 5.26 3.21 -4.38
C LEU A 50 4.91 4.25 -5.46
N THR A 51 5.66 5.33 -5.53
CA THR A 51 5.48 6.38 -6.54
C THR A 51 5.63 5.83 -7.95
N VAL A 52 6.68 5.05 -8.19
CA VAL A 52 6.90 4.42 -9.49
C VAL A 52 5.77 3.45 -9.84
N SER A 53 5.30 2.67 -8.86
CA SER A 53 4.31 1.60 -9.10
C SER A 53 2.87 2.11 -9.13
N SER A 54 2.51 3.12 -8.33
CA SER A 54 1.11 3.43 -8.08
C SER A 54 0.59 4.71 -8.73
N ILE A 55 1.43 5.69 -9.05
CA ILE A 55 0.94 6.94 -9.65
C ILE A 55 0.65 6.77 -11.13
N GLY A 56 1.59 6.21 -11.88
CA GLY A 56 1.44 6.04 -13.33
C GLY A 56 0.61 4.86 -13.76
N VAL A 57 0.69 3.76 -13.01
CA VAL A 57 0.08 2.47 -13.38
C VAL A 57 -1.44 2.51 -13.39
N PRO A 58 -2.14 2.97 -12.33
CA PRO A 58 -3.60 3.01 -12.35
C PRO A 58 -4.14 3.92 -13.45
N ASN A 59 -3.51 5.06 -13.69
CA ASN A 59 -3.93 5.99 -14.73
C ASN A 59 -3.77 5.41 -16.14
N ALA A 60 -2.65 4.75 -16.42
CA ALA A 60 -2.39 4.12 -17.70
C ALA A 60 -3.38 2.96 -17.97
N ILE A 61 -3.59 2.10 -17.00
CA ILE A 61 -4.51 0.97 -17.11
C ILE A 61 -5.95 1.46 -17.24
N SER A 62 -6.34 2.46 -16.46
CA SER A 62 -7.66 3.08 -16.53
C SER A 62 -7.96 3.61 -17.94
N LYS A 63 -6.98 4.31 -18.53
CA LYS A 63 -7.11 4.83 -19.89
C LYS A 63 -7.29 3.71 -20.91
N LEU A 64 -6.42 2.69 -20.88
CA LEU A 64 -6.48 1.57 -21.81
C LEU A 64 -7.79 0.77 -21.68
N VAL A 65 -8.23 0.49 -20.48
CA VAL A 65 -9.49 -0.22 -20.21
C VAL A 65 -10.67 0.61 -20.68
N SER A 66 -10.67 1.89 -20.38
CA SER A 66 -11.74 2.83 -20.77
C SER A 66 -11.88 2.93 -22.30
N GLU A 67 -10.77 3.00 -23.03
CA GLU A 67 -10.75 3.04 -24.48
C GLU A 67 -11.36 1.76 -25.10
N ARG A 68 -11.04 0.60 -24.55
CA ARG A 68 -11.61 -0.68 -25.02
C ARG A 68 -13.09 -0.80 -24.71
N LEU A 69 -13.52 -0.36 -23.55
CA LEU A 69 -14.94 -0.37 -23.19
C LEU A 69 -15.77 0.60 -24.04
N ALA A 70 -15.19 1.74 -24.42
CA ALA A 70 -15.85 2.73 -25.27
C ALA A 70 -16.22 2.18 -26.65
N VAL A 71 -15.44 1.23 -27.19
CA VAL A 71 -15.72 0.55 -28.47
C VAL A 71 -16.45 -0.80 -28.31
N GLY A 72 -16.91 -1.09 -27.07
CA GLY A 72 -17.65 -2.33 -26.80
C GLY A 72 -16.76 -3.57 -26.66
N ASP A 73 -15.45 -3.43 -26.58
CA ASP A 73 -14.50 -4.55 -26.50
C ASP A 73 -14.24 -4.96 -25.05
N ASN A 74 -15.18 -5.67 -24.44
CA ASN A 74 -15.06 -6.20 -23.08
C ASN A 74 -13.92 -7.22 -22.95
N LYS A 75 -13.72 -8.05 -23.98
CA LYS A 75 -12.65 -9.05 -23.98
C LYS A 75 -11.27 -8.40 -24.00
N GLY A 76 -11.11 -7.32 -24.78
CA GLY A 76 -9.88 -6.54 -24.82
C GLY A 76 -9.57 -5.87 -23.50
N ALA A 77 -10.58 -5.32 -22.83
CA ALA A 77 -10.43 -4.72 -21.50
C ALA A 77 -9.97 -5.76 -20.46
N ASN A 78 -10.57 -6.95 -20.46
CA ASN A 78 -10.19 -8.03 -19.55
C ASN A 78 -8.78 -8.57 -19.86
N ARG A 79 -8.40 -8.60 -21.14
CA ARG A 79 -7.04 -8.99 -21.54
C ARG A 79 -5.99 -8.01 -21.04
N ILE A 80 -6.25 -6.72 -21.17
CA ILE A 80 -5.38 -5.66 -20.61
C ILE A 80 -5.18 -5.87 -19.11
N PHE A 81 -6.28 -6.11 -18.40
CA PHE A 81 -6.22 -6.39 -16.96
C PHE A 81 -5.34 -7.60 -16.63
N LYS A 82 -5.55 -8.72 -17.31
CA LYS A 82 -4.78 -9.96 -17.05
C LYS A 82 -3.29 -9.80 -17.37
N VAL A 83 -2.97 -9.15 -18.49
CA VAL A 83 -1.57 -8.90 -18.88
C VAL A 83 -0.90 -7.96 -17.89
N ALA A 84 -1.58 -6.89 -17.50
CA ALA A 84 -1.07 -5.95 -16.51
C ALA A 84 -0.86 -6.63 -15.15
N LEU A 85 -1.80 -7.47 -14.74
CA LEU A 85 -1.70 -8.22 -13.48
C LEU A 85 -0.47 -9.13 -13.47
N ALA A 86 -0.23 -9.86 -14.55
CA ALA A 86 0.95 -10.71 -14.68
C ALA A 86 2.24 -9.88 -14.68
N THR A 87 2.29 -8.80 -15.46
CA THR A 87 3.47 -7.96 -15.60
C THR A 87 3.83 -7.27 -14.27
N PHE A 88 2.88 -6.59 -13.65
CA PHE A 88 3.12 -5.86 -12.41
C PHE A 88 3.21 -6.77 -11.20
N GLY A 89 2.60 -7.95 -11.25
CA GLY A 89 2.81 -8.99 -10.26
C GLY A 89 4.27 -9.47 -10.26
N CYS A 90 4.85 -9.70 -11.43
CA CYS A 90 6.27 -10.06 -11.57
C CYS A 90 7.19 -8.93 -11.11
N ILE A 91 6.91 -7.70 -11.53
CA ILE A 91 7.70 -6.52 -11.12
C ILE A 91 7.63 -6.34 -9.60
N GLY A 92 6.45 -6.46 -9.02
CA GLY A 92 6.27 -6.36 -7.57
C GLY A 92 6.97 -7.48 -6.81
N ALA A 93 6.93 -8.70 -7.32
CA ALA A 93 7.65 -9.83 -6.72
C ALA A 93 9.16 -9.61 -6.74
N VAL A 94 9.71 -9.15 -7.87
CA VAL A 94 11.14 -8.82 -7.99
C VAL A 94 11.51 -7.70 -7.03
N GLY A 95 10.69 -6.62 -6.96
CA GLY A 95 10.91 -5.51 -6.04
C GLY A 95 10.90 -5.96 -4.57
N THR A 96 9.98 -6.83 -4.20
CA THR A 96 9.90 -7.42 -2.86
C THR A 96 11.15 -8.23 -2.54
N MET A 97 11.60 -9.08 -3.46
CA MET A 97 12.80 -9.89 -3.27
C MET A 97 14.06 -9.02 -3.17
N LEU A 98 14.18 -8.00 -4.02
CA LEU A 98 15.31 -7.07 -3.96
C LEU A 98 15.37 -6.32 -2.64
N LEU A 99 14.23 -5.84 -2.15
CA LEU A 99 14.19 -5.13 -0.88
C LEU A 99 14.45 -6.08 0.30
N PHE A 100 13.88 -7.27 0.28
CA PHE A 100 14.05 -8.25 1.37
C PHE A 100 15.52 -8.69 1.49
N PHE A 101 16.14 -9.11 0.38
CA PHE A 101 17.52 -9.57 0.39
C PHE A 101 18.54 -8.43 0.39
N GLY A 102 18.16 -7.25 -0.11
CA GLY A 102 19.00 -6.06 -0.12
C GLY A 102 18.87 -5.16 1.10
N ALA A 103 18.01 -5.49 2.06
CA ALA A 103 17.74 -4.65 3.22
C ALA A 103 19.00 -4.31 4.01
N HIS A 104 19.87 -5.28 4.24
CA HIS A 104 21.14 -5.07 4.93
C HIS A 104 22.03 -4.07 4.19
N THR A 105 22.23 -4.24 2.90
CA THR A 105 23.04 -3.34 2.06
C THR A 105 22.45 -1.93 2.05
N ILE A 106 21.14 -1.80 1.90
CA ILE A 106 20.45 -0.51 1.89
C ILE A 106 20.62 0.19 3.24
N ALA A 107 20.40 -0.53 4.35
CA ALA A 107 20.48 0.04 5.69
C ALA A 107 21.89 0.48 6.06
N TYR A 108 22.90 -0.30 5.71
CA TYR A 108 24.28 -0.04 6.11
C TYR A 108 25.05 0.84 5.13
N SER A 109 24.79 0.71 3.84
CA SER A 109 25.59 1.39 2.82
C SER A 109 24.92 2.62 2.20
N TRP A 110 23.61 2.57 2.00
CA TRP A 110 22.90 3.64 1.28
C TRP A 110 22.31 4.68 2.23
N THR A 111 21.51 4.25 3.20
CA THR A 111 20.88 5.18 4.15
C THR A 111 21.79 5.47 5.36
N GLN A 112 22.76 4.59 5.64
CA GLN A 112 23.65 4.66 6.78
C GLN A 112 22.93 4.70 8.14
N ILE A 113 21.71 4.10 8.15
CA ILE A 113 20.92 3.89 9.36
C ILE A 113 20.74 2.38 9.54
N PRO A 114 21.68 1.69 10.24
CA PRO A 114 21.61 0.22 10.38
C PRO A 114 20.32 -0.28 11.01
N GLU A 115 19.71 0.50 11.88
CA GLU A 115 18.48 0.19 12.58
C GLU A 115 17.27 0.08 11.61
N SER A 116 17.40 0.61 10.40
CA SER A 116 16.33 0.55 9.39
C SER A 116 16.22 -0.81 8.68
N GLU A 117 17.16 -1.74 8.90
CA GLU A 117 17.14 -3.04 8.24
C GLU A 117 15.84 -3.83 8.51
N LEU A 118 15.43 -3.93 9.77
CA LEU A 118 14.17 -4.58 10.14
C LEU A 118 12.95 -3.91 9.52
N THR A 119 12.96 -2.59 9.47
CA THR A 119 11.93 -1.78 8.84
C THR A 119 11.81 -2.10 7.35
N LEU A 120 12.93 -2.18 6.63
CA LEU A 120 12.96 -2.54 5.21
C LEU A 120 12.45 -3.95 4.96
N VAL A 121 12.84 -4.90 5.78
CA VAL A 121 12.34 -6.29 5.71
C VAL A 121 10.83 -6.32 5.95
N ALA A 122 10.35 -5.57 6.93
CA ALA A 122 8.92 -5.49 7.23
C ALA A 122 8.09 -4.90 6.09
N LEU A 123 8.64 -3.93 5.36
CA LEU A 123 7.97 -3.28 4.22
C LEU A 123 8.08 -4.05 2.91
N SER A 124 8.99 -5.01 2.80
CA SER A 124 9.25 -5.69 1.53
C SER A 124 8.00 -6.34 0.90
N PRO A 125 7.15 -7.08 1.63
CA PRO A 125 5.94 -7.66 1.04
C PRO A 125 4.93 -6.61 0.57
N ALA A 126 4.95 -5.42 1.15
CA ALA A 126 4.02 -4.35 0.80
C ALA A 126 4.17 -3.92 -0.68
N ILE A 127 5.37 -3.97 -1.22
CA ILE A 127 5.65 -3.61 -2.63
C ILE A 127 4.85 -4.50 -3.57
N PHE A 128 4.83 -5.81 -3.33
CA PHE A 128 4.06 -6.76 -4.13
C PHE A 128 2.56 -6.46 -4.07
N PHE A 129 2.03 -6.28 -2.87
CA PHE A 129 0.61 -6.00 -2.68
C PHE A 129 0.19 -4.67 -3.30
N VAL A 130 1.01 -3.64 -3.17
CA VAL A 130 0.74 -2.32 -3.78
C VAL A 130 0.76 -2.42 -5.31
N SER A 131 1.72 -3.12 -5.89
CA SER A 131 1.82 -3.29 -7.35
C SER A 131 0.56 -3.94 -7.92
N ILE A 132 0.10 -5.03 -7.31
CA ILE A 132 -1.13 -5.72 -7.73
C ILE A 132 -2.36 -4.84 -7.47
N SER A 133 -2.46 -4.19 -6.32
CA SER A 133 -3.58 -3.29 -6.00
C SER A 133 -3.68 -2.15 -6.99
N SER A 134 -2.56 -1.63 -7.49
CA SER A 134 -2.53 -0.58 -8.51
C SER A 134 -3.19 -1.03 -9.81
N VAL A 135 -2.97 -2.27 -10.22
CA VAL A 135 -3.61 -2.86 -11.41
C VAL A 135 -5.13 -2.96 -11.21
N PHE A 136 -5.56 -3.47 -10.05
CA PHE A 136 -6.99 -3.56 -9.73
C PHE A 136 -7.65 -2.18 -9.70
N ARG A 137 -7.01 -1.19 -9.09
CA ARG A 137 -7.54 0.18 -9.05
C ARG A 137 -7.68 0.77 -10.44
N GLY A 138 -6.66 0.60 -11.28
CA GLY A 138 -6.72 1.06 -12.68
C GLY A 138 -7.86 0.41 -13.46
N TYR A 139 -8.04 -0.89 -13.29
CA TYR A 139 -9.12 -1.63 -13.95
C TYR A 139 -10.51 -1.14 -13.51
N PHE A 140 -10.74 -1.01 -12.20
CA PHE A 140 -12.03 -0.53 -11.70
C PHE A 140 -12.28 0.94 -12.04
N ASN A 141 -11.25 1.79 -12.00
CA ASN A 141 -11.37 3.17 -12.42
C ASN A 141 -11.73 3.28 -13.92
N GLY A 142 -11.12 2.45 -14.77
CA GLY A 142 -11.43 2.38 -16.19
C GLY A 142 -12.86 1.93 -16.46
N ARG A 143 -13.43 1.10 -15.60
CA ARG A 143 -14.83 0.68 -15.65
C ARG A 143 -15.79 1.67 -14.97
N ARG A 144 -15.29 2.82 -14.53
CA ARG A 144 -16.06 3.86 -13.84
C ARG A 144 -16.63 3.41 -12.49
N THR A 145 -16.02 2.41 -11.85
CA THR A 145 -16.41 1.89 -10.54
C THR A 145 -15.50 2.50 -9.47
N LEU A 146 -15.46 3.84 -9.38
CA LEU A 146 -14.56 4.57 -8.50
C LEU A 146 -14.79 4.32 -7.01
N LYS A 147 -16.01 3.93 -6.63
CA LYS A 147 -16.35 3.63 -5.23
C LYS A 147 -15.54 2.48 -4.66
N VAL A 148 -15.18 1.49 -5.49
CA VAL A 148 -14.39 0.33 -5.06
C VAL A 148 -12.98 0.77 -4.66
N THR A 149 -12.35 1.61 -5.48
CA THR A 149 -11.04 2.17 -5.18
C THR A 149 -11.07 3.00 -3.89
N ALA A 150 -12.06 3.86 -3.74
CA ALA A 150 -12.24 4.69 -2.54
C ALA A 150 -12.41 3.83 -1.28
N ARG A 151 -13.21 2.78 -1.35
CA ARG A 151 -13.41 1.85 -0.23
C ARG A 151 -12.14 1.09 0.12
N ALA A 152 -11.40 0.63 -0.88
CA ALA A 152 -10.14 -0.08 -0.67
C ALA A 152 -9.11 0.81 0.03
N GLN A 153 -8.96 2.06 -0.42
CA GLN A 153 -8.05 3.02 0.20
C GLN A 153 -8.46 3.39 1.62
N THR A 154 -9.74 3.56 1.87
CA THR A 154 -10.26 3.84 3.21
C THR A 154 -10.01 2.66 4.15
N LEU A 155 -10.27 1.44 3.69
CA LEU A 155 -10.01 0.22 4.45
C LEU A 155 -8.52 0.09 4.78
N GLU A 156 -7.64 0.33 3.82
CA GLU A 156 -6.20 0.32 4.02
C GLU A 156 -5.79 1.29 5.13
N GLN A 157 -6.30 2.52 5.08
CA GLN A 157 -5.95 3.55 6.06
C GLN A 157 -6.47 3.23 7.46
N ILE A 158 -7.70 2.71 7.56
CA ILE A 158 -8.28 2.26 8.84
C ILE A 158 -7.44 1.15 9.44
N PHE A 159 -7.11 0.13 8.67
CA PHE A 159 -6.27 -0.98 9.14
C PHE A 159 -4.87 -0.51 9.51
N LYS A 160 -4.27 0.36 8.70
CA LYS A 160 -2.96 0.94 8.99
C LYS A 160 -2.95 1.64 10.35
N THR A 161 -3.94 2.49 10.62
CA THR A 161 -4.03 3.25 11.86
C THR A 161 -4.23 2.31 13.06
N ILE A 162 -5.21 1.42 13.00
CA ILE A 162 -5.54 0.51 14.10
C ILE A 162 -4.38 -0.46 14.37
N LEU A 163 -3.86 -1.10 13.31
CA LEU A 163 -2.78 -2.08 13.46
C LEU A 163 -1.48 -1.45 13.92
N THR A 164 -1.17 -0.23 13.48
CA THR A 164 0.02 0.48 13.97
C THR A 164 -0.06 0.69 15.46
N ILE A 165 -1.17 1.22 15.95
CA ILE A 165 -1.36 1.45 17.37
C ILE A 165 -1.26 0.12 18.15
N ALA A 166 -1.98 -0.91 17.70
CA ALA A 166 -1.98 -2.21 18.37
C ALA A 166 -0.60 -2.87 18.37
N ILE A 167 0.07 -2.92 17.22
CA ILE A 167 1.37 -3.60 17.09
C ILE A 167 2.46 -2.83 17.83
N VAL A 168 2.51 -1.50 17.75
CA VAL A 168 3.50 -0.69 18.45
C VAL A 168 3.35 -0.84 19.96
N GLU A 169 2.11 -0.85 20.48
CA GLU A 169 1.87 -1.04 21.90
C GLU A 169 2.30 -2.45 22.38
N VAL A 170 1.98 -3.49 21.63
CA VAL A 170 2.36 -4.87 21.94
C VAL A 170 3.89 -5.02 21.90
N VAL A 171 4.54 -4.49 20.87
CA VAL A 171 5.99 -4.56 20.71
C VAL A 171 6.69 -3.79 21.85
N ALA A 172 6.19 -2.60 22.19
CA ALA A 172 6.72 -1.82 23.30
C ALA A 172 6.63 -2.58 24.64
N TYR A 173 5.53 -3.27 24.86
CA TYR A 173 5.33 -4.07 26.07
C TYR A 173 6.30 -5.28 26.13
N VAL A 174 6.44 -6.00 25.01
CA VAL A 174 7.28 -7.21 24.94
C VAL A 174 8.78 -6.89 24.94
N THR A 175 9.20 -5.82 24.25
CA THR A 175 10.62 -5.49 24.03
C THR A 175 11.12 -4.37 24.94
N SER A 176 10.37 -3.98 25.94
CA SER A 176 10.72 -2.88 26.87
C SER A 176 11.00 -1.56 26.14
N THR A 177 10.14 -1.21 25.16
CA THR A 177 10.20 0.04 24.39
C THR A 177 11.43 0.17 23.46
N SER A 178 11.86 -0.93 22.82
CA SER A 178 12.89 -0.88 21.78
C SER A 178 12.40 -0.05 20.58
N THR A 179 13.07 1.06 20.30
CA THR A 179 12.73 1.99 19.21
C THR A 179 12.77 1.29 17.83
N GLU A 180 13.80 0.49 17.59
CA GLU A 180 13.97 -0.26 16.34
C GLU A 180 12.82 -1.24 16.10
N MET A 181 12.45 -2.01 17.13
CA MET A 181 11.36 -2.97 17.04
C MET A 181 10.01 -2.29 16.88
N MET A 182 9.81 -1.14 17.51
CA MET A 182 8.58 -0.35 17.37
C MET A 182 8.44 0.20 15.96
N ALA A 183 9.53 0.71 15.36
CA ALA A 183 9.53 1.18 13.98
C ALA A 183 9.25 0.04 12.99
N ALA A 184 9.87 -1.12 13.19
CA ALA A 184 9.59 -2.31 12.39
C ALA A 184 8.14 -2.76 12.53
N GLY A 185 7.58 -2.72 13.74
CA GLY A 185 6.18 -3.04 14.00
C GLY A 185 5.21 -2.11 13.29
N ALA A 186 5.49 -0.80 13.28
CA ALA A 186 4.69 0.18 12.54
C ALA A 186 4.69 -0.11 11.02
N ASN A 187 5.82 -0.56 10.48
CA ASN A 187 5.93 -0.91 9.07
C ASN A 187 5.30 -2.27 8.74
N VAL A 188 5.29 -3.22 9.66
CA VAL A 188 4.50 -4.46 9.54
C VAL A 188 3.01 -4.10 9.43
N ALA A 189 2.54 -3.14 10.23
CA ALA A 189 1.17 -2.66 10.13
C ALA A 189 0.85 -2.09 8.74
N THR A 190 1.78 -1.35 8.13
CA THR A 190 1.64 -0.86 6.75
C THR A 190 1.50 -2.01 5.75
N THR A 191 2.33 -3.05 5.87
CA THR A 191 2.26 -4.23 5.02
C THR A 191 0.92 -4.95 5.16
N LEU A 192 0.43 -5.13 6.38
CA LEU A 192 -0.87 -5.76 6.62
C LEU A 192 -2.03 -4.90 6.10
N ALA A 193 -1.92 -3.59 6.18
CA ALA A 193 -2.90 -2.67 5.62
C ALA A 193 -2.96 -2.76 4.09
N THR A 194 -1.81 -2.81 3.41
CA THR A 194 -1.77 -3.01 1.95
C THR A 194 -2.34 -4.37 1.55
N PHE A 195 -2.09 -5.39 2.33
CA PHE A 195 -2.70 -6.72 2.13
C PHE A 195 -4.22 -6.66 2.25
N SER A 196 -4.75 -5.94 3.24
CA SER A 196 -6.21 -5.81 3.42
C SER A 196 -6.87 -5.12 2.23
N SER A 197 -6.25 -4.07 1.71
CA SER A 197 -6.70 -3.37 0.50
C SER A 197 -6.69 -4.30 -0.72
N PHE A 198 -5.61 -5.04 -0.91
CA PHE A 198 -5.49 -6.05 -1.97
C PHE A 198 -6.57 -7.12 -1.83
N ALA A 199 -6.76 -7.66 -0.64
CA ALA A 199 -7.76 -8.70 -0.38
C ALA A 199 -9.18 -8.21 -0.71
N TYR A 200 -9.51 -6.97 -0.32
CA TYR A 200 -10.80 -6.36 -0.65
C TYR A 200 -11.00 -6.25 -2.16
N LEU A 201 -10.02 -5.73 -2.88
CA LEU A 201 -10.09 -5.57 -4.35
C LEU A 201 -10.20 -6.92 -5.06
N PHE A 202 -9.43 -7.90 -4.62
CA PHE A 202 -9.45 -9.26 -5.17
C PHE A 202 -10.79 -9.95 -4.93
N MET A 203 -11.32 -9.85 -3.71
CA MET A 203 -12.63 -10.42 -3.37
C MET A 203 -13.76 -9.76 -4.16
N TYR A 204 -13.72 -8.44 -4.28
CA TYR A 204 -14.69 -7.70 -5.09
C TYR A 204 -14.65 -8.17 -6.54
N TYR A 205 -13.45 -8.30 -7.11
CA TYR A 205 -13.27 -8.80 -8.48
C TYR A 205 -13.85 -10.21 -8.63
N ARG A 206 -13.56 -11.10 -7.69
CA ARG A 206 -14.06 -12.48 -7.75
C ARG A 206 -15.57 -12.56 -7.67
N LEU A 207 -16.18 -11.79 -6.79
CA LEU A 207 -17.63 -11.77 -6.61
C LEU A 207 -18.36 -11.16 -7.80
N ARG A 208 -17.74 -10.17 -8.46
CA ARG A 208 -18.35 -9.47 -9.60
C ARG A 208 -17.85 -9.97 -10.95
N ARG A 209 -17.05 -11.01 -10.98
CA ARG A 209 -16.45 -11.55 -12.21
C ARG A 209 -17.48 -11.91 -13.27
N LYS A 210 -18.60 -12.50 -12.86
CA LYS A 210 -19.67 -12.89 -13.76
C LYS A 210 -20.42 -11.71 -14.37
N GLU A 211 -20.48 -10.58 -13.65
CA GLU A 211 -21.11 -9.35 -14.11
C GLU A 211 -20.20 -8.55 -15.03
N ILE A 212 -18.88 -8.71 -14.87
CA ILE A 212 -17.83 -7.98 -15.58
C ILE A 212 -17.45 -8.69 -16.89
N GLY A 213 -17.57 -10.03 -16.94
CA GLY A 213 -17.12 -10.88 -18.07
C GLY A 213 -18.02 -10.86 -19.29
#